data_58e199b6f2a7b88a089d3f9fc8d0720e
#
_entry.id   58e199b6f2a7b88a089d3f9fc8d0720e
#
_cell.length_a   1.000
_cell.length_b   1.000
_cell.length_c   1.000
_cell.angle_alpha   90.00
_cell.angle_beta   90.00
_cell.angle_gamma   90.00
#
_symmetry.space_group_name_H-M   'P 1'
#
loop_
_entity.id
_entity.type
_entity.pdbx_description
1 polymer ?
#
loop_
_entity_poly.entity_id
_entity_poly.type
_entity_poly.pdbx_seq_one_letter_code
_entity_poly.pdbx_strand_id
1 'polypeptide(L)'
;MPTYKDEKRGTWFVKMSHVDPVTGKRKQIMKRGFAKKADAQKWESLQRTSQDSTTSTTFENLADLYYAYKKQKPRTVQQQTAMLQRHFPYYTMPIQKITKAMLIKWHTEFTASDLKPATKNLLITVVKGIYRFGADVYDIKNVASSLTRVKTKKRKYDTWSPAEFDQFISVVDHPVYDACFRFLFWTGIRKSECLNVRYDDFKDGTVHIRGTKTEAADRVLKLPDTVQAVLKPVLERCTENEPFPFPMASSMLHHEFQRYTAIAGVKPIRIHDLRHSFATNMIGSGANILAVSKYLGHSNVQQTLVTYSHMFEEADEALISLIDNINSEKKVS
;
A
#
# COMPACT_ATOMS: atom_id res chain seq x y z
N MET A 1 40.60 12.13 -28.42
CA MET A 1 39.95 10.91 -27.98
C MET A 1 40.95 10.07 -27.21
N PRO A 2 40.76 9.73 -25.93
CA PRO A 2 41.79 9.19 -25.08
C PRO A 2 41.88 7.68 -25.06
N THR A 3 41.80 7.04 -26.24
CA THR A 3 42.07 5.62 -26.42
C THR A 3 43.51 5.46 -26.92
N TYR A 4 44.31 4.67 -26.20
CA TYR A 4 45.74 4.50 -26.44
C TYR A 4 46.03 3.03 -26.74
N LYS A 5 47.06 2.79 -27.54
CA LYS A 5 47.57 1.43 -27.82
C LYS A 5 48.68 1.10 -26.82
N ASP A 6 48.58 -0.03 -26.16
CA ASP A 6 49.63 -0.59 -25.33
C ASP A 6 50.55 -1.45 -26.22
N GLU A 7 51.62 -0.84 -26.68
CA GLU A 7 52.55 -1.51 -27.65
C GLU A 7 53.23 -2.76 -27.09
N LYS A 8 53.44 -2.81 -25.76
CA LYS A 8 54.02 -3.97 -25.11
C LYS A 8 53.12 -5.19 -25.05
N ARG A 9 51.79 -4.97 -25.01
CA ARG A 9 50.76 -6.01 -24.85
C ARG A 9 49.92 -6.22 -26.12
N GLY A 10 50.10 -5.39 -27.15
CA GLY A 10 49.28 -5.45 -28.36
C GLY A 10 47.81 -5.13 -28.18
N THR A 11 47.42 -4.57 -27.04
CA THR A 11 46.05 -4.30 -26.67
C THR A 11 45.78 -2.79 -26.62
N TRP A 12 44.49 -2.42 -26.51
CA TRP A 12 44.10 -1.03 -26.37
C TRP A 12 43.67 -0.74 -24.92
N PHE A 13 43.84 0.50 -24.47
CA PHE A 13 43.38 0.97 -23.17
C PHE A 13 42.74 2.34 -23.27
N VAL A 14 41.84 2.61 -22.35
CA VAL A 14 41.14 3.93 -22.15
C VAL A 14 41.66 4.55 -20.87
N LYS A 15 42.00 5.83 -20.96
CA LYS A 15 42.34 6.66 -19.80
C LYS A 15 41.39 7.86 -19.78
N MET A 16 40.51 7.93 -18.79
CA MET A 16 39.56 9.01 -18.64
C MET A 16 39.83 9.71 -17.31
N SER A 17 39.69 11.04 -17.28
CA SER A 17 39.64 11.77 -16.02
C SER A 17 38.24 12.35 -15.83
N HIS A 18 37.70 12.20 -14.64
CA HIS A 18 36.47 12.85 -14.23
C HIS A 18 36.72 13.61 -12.94
N VAL A 19 35.95 14.67 -12.73
CA VAL A 19 35.95 15.39 -11.46
C VAL A 19 34.94 14.68 -10.56
N ASP A 20 35.40 14.17 -9.43
CA ASP A 20 34.52 13.60 -8.41
C ASP A 20 33.58 14.72 -7.91
N PRO A 21 32.27 14.60 -8.15
CA PRO A 21 31.31 15.67 -7.86
C PRO A 21 31.17 15.93 -6.35
N VAL A 22 31.63 15.00 -5.50
CA VAL A 22 31.55 15.11 -4.05
C VAL A 22 32.78 15.81 -3.45
N THR A 23 33.96 15.48 -4.00
CA THR A 23 35.23 15.98 -3.43
C THR A 23 35.87 17.08 -4.26
N GLY A 24 35.38 17.37 -5.46
CA GLY A 24 35.97 18.30 -6.42
C GLY A 24 37.31 17.83 -6.99
N LYS A 25 37.80 16.66 -6.57
CA LYS A 25 39.11 16.16 -7.00
C LYS A 25 39.03 15.41 -8.34
N ARG A 26 40.02 15.61 -9.20
CA ARG A 26 40.14 14.81 -10.42
C ARG A 26 40.55 13.38 -10.10
N LYS A 27 39.71 12.41 -10.45
CA LYS A 27 40.04 10.97 -10.44
C LYS A 27 40.30 10.50 -11.86
N GLN A 28 41.27 9.62 -12.04
CA GLN A 28 41.55 8.96 -13.33
C GLN A 28 41.06 7.52 -13.27
N ILE A 29 40.27 7.14 -14.28
CA ILE A 29 39.88 5.76 -14.52
C ILE A 29 40.69 5.27 -15.72
N MET A 30 41.36 4.10 -15.55
CA MET A 30 42.10 3.46 -16.61
C MET A 30 41.60 2.01 -16.74
N LYS A 31 41.14 1.64 -17.96
CA LYS A 31 40.77 0.26 -18.27
C LYS A 31 41.63 -0.24 -19.44
N ARG A 32 42.29 -1.36 -19.23
CA ARG A 32 43.25 -1.98 -20.21
C ARG A 32 42.69 -3.31 -20.73
N GLY A 33 43.29 -3.84 -21.82
CA GLY A 33 43.05 -5.19 -22.29
C GLY A 33 41.97 -5.31 -23.36
N PHE A 34 41.63 -4.24 -24.06
CA PHE A 34 40.75 -4.33 -25.22
C PHE A 34 41.49 -4.85 -26.42
N ALA A 35 40.97 -5.92 -27.07
CA ALA A 35 41.59 -6.52 -28.26
C ALA A 35 41.51 -5.58 -29.47
N LYS A 36 40.46 -4.79 -29.62
CA LYS A 36 40.23 -3.87 -30.73
C LYS A 36 40.03 -2.43 -30.25
N LYS A 37 40.49 -1.45 -31.04
CA LYS A 37 40.28 -0.01 -30.78
C LYS A 37 38.82 0.34 -30.68
N ALA A 38 37.97 -0.29 -31.51
CA ALA A 38 36.53 -0.06 -31.52
C ALA A 38 35.85 -0.46 -30.17
N ASP A 39 36.29 -1.52 -29.52
CA ASP A 39 35.78 -1.99 -28.25
C ASP A 39 36.15 -1.01 -27.12
N ALA A 40 37.39 -0.50 -27.17
CA ALA A 40 37.83 0.54 -26.24
C ALA A 40 37.03 1.84 -26.39
N GLN A 41 36.76 2.27 -27.64
CA GLN A 41 35.95 3.45 -27.95
C GLN A 41 34.49 3.25 -27.55
N LYS A 42 33.92 2.07 -27.79
CA LYS A 42 32.55 1.74 -27.39
C LYS A 42 32.41 1.74 -25.87
N TRP A 43 33.39 1.20 -25.16
CA TRP A 43 33.39 1.27 -23.68
C TRP A 43 33.54 2.70 -23.17
N GLU A 44 34.39 3.53 -23.79
CA GLU A 44 34.57 4.93 -23.48
C GLU A 44 33.25 5.71 -23.65
N SER A 45 32.57 5.54 -24.81
CA SER A 45 31.30 6.21 -25.08
C SER A 45 30.23 5.82 -24.08
N LEU A 46 30.14 4.52 -23.74
CA LEU A 46 29.19 4.05 -22.70
C LEU A 46 29.50 4.66 -21.33
N GLN A 47 30.78 4.79 -20.95
CA GLN A 47 31.16 5.41 -19.69
C GLN A 47 30.88 6.92 -19.69
N ARG A 48 31.10 7.62 -20.79
CA ARG A 48 30.75 9.05 -20.92
C ARG A 48 29.25 9.24 -20.86
N THR A 49 28.48 8.47 -21.60
CA THR A 49 26.99 8.56 -21.58
C THR A 49 26.44 8.27 -20.19
N SER A 50 27.00 7.29 -19.47
CA SER A 50 26.60 7.02 -18.09
C SER A 50 27.03 8.12 -17.10
N GLN A 51 28.17 8.78 -17.32
CA GLN A 51 28.63 9.90 -16.49
C GLN A 51 27.85 11.19 -16.80
N ASP A 52 27.58 11.50 -18.06
CA ASP A 52 26.80 12.65 -18.46
C ASP A 52 25.34 12.51 -18.04
N SER A 53 24.76 11.30 -18.12
CA SER A 53 23.42 11.01 -17.67
C SER A 53 23.27 11.14 -16.14
N THR A 54 24.29 10.75 -15.36
CA THR A 54 24.27 10.89 -13.89
C THR A 54 24.53 12.32 -13.42
N THR A 55 25.32 13.13 -14.15
CA THR A 55 25.63 14.51 -13.78
C THR A 55 24.48 15.50 -14.05
N SER A 56 23.53 15.14 -14.93
CA SER A 56 22.38 15.97 -15.29
C SER A 56 21.05 15.45 -14.74
N THR A 57 21.02 14.24 -14.13
CA THR A 57 19.77 13.63 -13.67
C THR A 57 19.17 14.43 -12.51
N THR A 58 17.96 14.94 -12.71
CA THR A 58 17.19 15.61 -11.65
C THR A 58 16.55 14.58 -10.71
N PHE A 59 16.11 15.04 -9.54
CA PHE A 59 15.33 14.18 -8.64
C PHE A 59 14.03 13.70 -9.32
N GLU A 60 13.38 14.55 -10.13
CA GLU A 60 12.22 14.21 -10.95
C GLU A 60 12.48 13.02 -11.86
N ASN A 61 13.55 13.09 -12.68
CA ASN A 61 13.92 12.01 -13.59
C ASN A 61 14.20 10.70 -12.85
N LEU A 62 14.85 10.77 -11.68
CA LEU A 62 15.09 9.61 -10.83
C LEU A 62 13.78 9.05 -10.24
N ALA A 63 12.84 9.92 -9.89
CA ALA A 63 11.51 9.52 -9.42
C ALA A 63 10.73 8.76 -10.51
N ASP A 64 10.77 9.22 -11.75
CA ASP A 64 10.11 8.57 -12.89
C ASP A 64 10.70 7.16 -13.14
N LEU A 65 12.03 7.04 -13.10
CA LEU A 65 12.71 5.74 -13.21
C LEU A 65 12.34 4.80 -12.05
N TYR A 66 12.27 5.33 -10.82
CA TYR A 66 11.82 4.58 -9.65
C TYR A 66 10.39 4.06 -9.80
N TYR A 67 9.47 4.90 -10.28
CA TYR A 67 8.08 4.50 -10.48
C TYR A 67 7.94 3.43 -11.57
N ALA A 68 8.67 3.58 -12.67
CA ALA A 68 8.74 2.60 -13.75
C ALA A 68 9.30 1.25 -13.24
N TYR A 69 10.41 1.28 -12.50
CA TYR A 69 11.01 0.09 -11.91
C TYR A 69 10.06 -0.63 -10.96
N LYS A 70 9.34 0.11 -10.12
CA LYS A 70 8.35 -0.43 -9.16
C LYS A 70 7.05 -0.88 -9.81
N LYS A 71 6.84 -0.64 -11.10
CA LYS A 71 5.59 -0.93 -11.83
C LYS A 71 4.37 -0.38 -11.07
N GLN A 72 4.47 0.82 -10.55
CA GLN A 72 3.40 1.42 -9.75
C GLN A 72 2.18 1.75 -10.63
N LYS A 73 0.98 1.67 -10.02
CA LYS A 73 -0.26 2.03 -10.71
C LYS A 73 -0.26 3.52 -11.08
N PRO A 74 -0.72 3.92 -12.29
CA PRO A 74 -0.69 5.31 -12.76
C PRO A 74 -1.28 6.31 -11.75
N ARG A 75 -2.41 5.98 -11.13
CA ARG A 75 -3.04 6.83 -10.11
C ARG A 75 -2.14 7.07 -8.89
N THR A 76 -1.39 6.06 -8.46
CA THR A 76 -0.43 6.18 -7.33
C THR A 76 0.73 7.09 -7.71
N VAL A 77 1.27 6.92 -8.93
CA VAL A 77 2.33 7.78 -9.47
C VAL A 77 1.86 9.22 -9.51
N GLN A 78 0.70 9.49 -10.12
CA GLN A 78 0.13 10.84 -10.20
C GLN A 78 -0.02 11.50 -8.83
N GLN A 79 -0.55 10.78 -7.83
CA GLN A 79 -0.74 11.30 -6.48
C GLN A 79 0.60 11.60 -5.80
N GLN A 80 1.58 10.69 -5.90
CA GLN A 80 2.89 10.87 -5.28
C GLN A 80 3.69 11.97 -5.96
N THR A 81 3.64 12.06 -7.28
CA THR A 81 4.26 13.15 -8.06
C THR A 81 3.68 14.51 -7.68
N ALA A 82 2.36 14.64 -7.61
CA ALA A 82 1.72 15.88 -7.17
C ALA A 82 2.13 16.29 -5.74
N MET A 83 2.28 15.30 -4.84
CA MET A 83 2.78 15.57 -3.48
C MET A 83 4.24 16.02 -3.47
N LEU A 84 5.10 15.38 -4.27
CA LEU A 84 6.51 15.77 -4.40
C LEU A 84 6.63 17.20 -4.95
N GLN A 85 5.92 17.52 -6.02
CA GLN A 85 5.91 18.86 -6.63
C GLN A 85 5.47 19.94 -5.64
N ARG A 86 4.46 19.65 -4.80
CA ARG A 86 3.93 20.60 -3.83
C ARG A 86 4.80 20.79 -2.59
N HIS A 87 5.46 19.73 -2.11
CA HIS A 87 6.05 19.71 -0.78
C HIS A 87 7.54 19.37 -0.74
N PHE A 88 8.17 19.07 -1.88
CA PHE A 88 9.59 18.77 -1.97
C PHE A 88 10.29 19.80 -2.86
N PRO A 89 10.89 20.84 -2.29
CA PRO A 89 11.41 22.00 -3.05
C PRO A 89 12.57 21.66 -3.99
N TYR A 90 13.14 20.49 -3.85
CA TYR A 90 14.27 20.02 -4.66
C TYR A 90 13.85 19.09 -5.80
N TYR A 91 12.54 19.03 -6.12
CA TYR A 91 11.97 18.09 -7.10
C TYR A 91 12.64 18.18 -8.47
N THR A 92 12.87 19.38 -8.98
CA THR A 92 13.51 19.64 -10.30
C THR A 92 15.02 19.84 -10.21
N MET A 93 15.60 19.75 -9.00
CA MET A 93 17.02 19.98 -8.79
C MET A 93 17.86 18.78 -9.23
N PRO A 94 19.06 18.98 -9.82
CA PRO A 94 20.02 17.90 -10.04
C PRO A 94 20.31 17.14 -8.75
N ILE A 95 20.21 15.82 -8.80
CA ILE A 95 20.25 14.96 -7.60
C ILE A 95 21.54 15.09 -6.82
N GLN A 96 22.66 15.33 -7.51
CA GLN A 96 23.99 15.49 -6.89
C GLN A 96 24.14 16.81 -6.14
N LYS A 97 23.33 17.83 -6.47
CA LYS A 97 23.32 19.12 -5.77
C LYS A 97 22.51 19.08 -4.48
N ILE A 98 21.67 18.08 -4.29
CA ILE A 98 20.87 17.94 -3.08
C ILE A 98 21.73 17.33 -1.98
N THR A 99 22.08 18.16 -0.99
CA THR A 99 22.94 17.74 0.12
C THR A 99 22.14 17.16 1.28
N LYS A 100 22.82 16.40 2.16
CA LYS A 100 22.21 15.91 3.40
C LYS A 100 21.67 17.05 4.27
N ALA A 101 22.39 18.16 4.35
CA ALA A 101 21.98 19.34 5.12
C ALA A 101 20.68 19.94 4.59
N MET A 102 20.54 20.05 3.26
CA MET A 102 19.30 20.50 2.61
C MET A 102 18.12 19.59 2.94
N LEU A 103 18.31 18.27 2.87
CA LEU A 103 17.25 17.32 3.21
C LEU A 103 16.86 17.37 4.69
N ILE A 104 17.81 17.53 5.59
CA ILE A 104 17.52 17.70 7.03
C ILE A 104 16.73 18.98 7.27
N LYS A 105 17.14 20.11 6.67
CA LYS A 105 16.39 21.38 6.76
C LYS A 105 14.95 21.20 6.27
N TRP A 106 14.78 20.68 5.04
CA TRP A 106 13.45 20.41 4.51
C TRP A 106 12.63 19.48 5.42
N HIS A 107 13.24 18.41 5.92
CA HIS A 107 12.56 17.45 6.79
C HIS A 107 12.06 18.11 8.08
N THR A 108 12.87 18.96 8.72
CA THR A 108 12.49 19.68 9.93
C THR A 108 11.31 20.61 9.66
N GLU A 109 11.38 21.43 8.61
CA GLU A 109 10.31 22.35 8.21
C GLU A 109 9.04 21.59 7.81
N PHE A 110 9.17 20.53 7.00
CA PHE A 110 8.06 19.72 6.52
C PHE A 110 7.36 18.96 7.66
N THR A 111 8.11 18.42 8.62
CA THR A 111 7.53 17.72 9.77
C THR A 111 6.85 18.67 10.77
N ALA A 112 7.24 19.95 10.80
CA ALA A 112 6.56 20.97 11.59
C ALA A 112 5.28 21.52 10.95
N SER A 113 5.00 21.26 9.66
CA SER A 113 3.79 21.74 8.96
C SER A 113 2.48 21.17 9.55
N ASP A 114 1.33 21.74 9.18
CA ASP A 114 -0.01 21.28 9.65
C ASP A 114 -0.54 20.02 8.96
N LEU A 115 0.26 19.40 8.07
CA LEU A 115 -0.14 18.19 7.37
C LEU A 115 -0.33 17.01 8.35
N LYS A 116 -1.27 16.14 8.03
CA LYS A 116 -1.51 14.90 8.81
C LYS A 116 -0.23 14.04 8.86
N PRO A 117 0.12 13.44 10.02
CA PRO A 117 1.32 12.60 10.15
C PRO A 117 1.43 11.48 9.11
N ALA A 118 0.28 10.90 8.70
CA ALA A 118 0.26 9.88 7.64
C ALA A 118 0.73 10.43 6.28
N THR A 119 0.33 11.65 5.92
CA THR A 119 0.73 12.34 4.70
C THR A 119 2.23 12.65 4.73
N LYS A 120 2.72 13.17 5.86
CA LYS A 120 4.17 13.42 6.07
C LYS A 120 4.98 12.14 5.88
N ASN A 121 4.55 11.05 6.54
CA ASN A 121 5.22 9.77 6.48
C ASN A 121 5.21 9.14 5.08
N LEU A 122 4.12 9.34 4.32
CA LEU A 122 4.06 8.89 2.94
C LEU A 122 5.13 9.58 2.10
N LEU A 123 5.23 10.90 2.16
CA LEU A 123 6.21 11.65 1.36
C LEU A 123 7.66 11.32 1.77
N ILE A 124 7.94 11.25 3.08
CA ILE A 124 9.25 10.83 3.59
C ILE A 124 9.62 9.43 3.05
N THR A 125 8.66 8.50 3.04
CA THR A 125 8.88 7.15 2.53
C THR A 125 9.16 7.14 1.03
N VAL A 126 8.45 7.97 0.25
CA VAL A 126 8.67 8.11 -1.20
C VAL A 126 10.07 8.68 -1.48
N VAL A 127 10.45 9.77 -0.83
CA VAL A 127 11.78 10.39 -0.99
C VAL A 127 12.89 9.39 -0.64
N LYS A 128 12.77 8.69 0.51
CA LYS A 128 13.73 7.63 0.90
C LYS A 128 13.79 6.49 -0.12
N GLY A 129 12.65 6.09 -0.67
CA GLY A 129 12.55 5.04 -1.67
C GLY A 129 13.27 5.41 -2.97
N ILE A 130 13.10 6.64 -3.44
CA ILE A 130 13.76 7.18 -4.65
C ILE A 130 15.28 7.24 -4.46
N TYR A 131 15.76 7.75 -3.31
CA TYR A 131 17.21 7.79 -3.02
C TYR A 131 17.82 6.40 -2.85
N ARG A 132 17.09 5.46 -2.24
CA ARG A 132 17.54 4.08 -2.12
C ARG A 132 17.67 3.44 -3.50
N PHE A 133 16.67 3.58 -4.36
CA PHE A 133 16.71 3.11 -5.73
C PHE A 133 17.90 3.72 -6.52
N GLY A 134 18.12 5.04 -6.36
CA GLY A 134 19.27 5.71 -6.98
C GLY A 134 20.61 5.17 -6.49
N ALA A 135 20.72 4.81 -5.22
CA ALA A 135 21.92 4.19 -4.66
C ALA A 135 22.12 2.76 -5.16
N ASP A 136 21.05 1.97 -5.21
CA ASP A 136 21.13 0.54 -5.58
C ASP A 136 21.40 0.34 -7.09
N VAL A 137 20.93 1.27 -7.95
CA VAL A 137 20.96 1.09 -9.41
C VAL A 137 21.94 2.03 -10.13
N TYR A 138 22.15 3.23 -9.61
CA TYR A 138 22.92 4.29 -10.27
C TYR A 138 24.10 4.81 -9.45
N ASP A 139 24.49 4.14 -8.37
CA ASP A 139 25.59 4.54 -7.46
C ASP A 139 25.44 5.97 -6.90
N ILE A 140 24.19 6.48 -6.83
CA ILE A 140 23.89 7.81 -6.27
C ILE A 140 23.98 7.73 -4.75
N LYS A 141 24.72 8.67 -4.14
CA LYS A 141 24.86 8.75 -2.68
C LYS A 141 23.48 8.89 -2.01
N ASN A 142 23.10 7.95 -1.15
CA ASN A 142 21.85 8.01 -0.41
C ASN A 142 21.94 9.00 0.76
N VAL A 143 21.62 10.26 0.51
CA VAL A 143 21.58 11.32 1.52
C VAL A 143 20.28 11.37 2.33
N ALA A 144 19.25 10.59 1.92
CA ALA A 144 17.95 10.52 2.58
C ALA A 144 17.85 9.42 3.66
N SER A 145 18.92 8.65 3.91
CA SER A 145 18.92 7.54 4.89
C SER A 145 18.54 7.99 6.30
N SER A 146 18.98 9.20 6.70
CA SER A 146 18.75 9.78 8.02
C SER A 146 17.35 10.36 8.24
N LEU A 147 16.50 10.46 7.21
CA LEU A 147 15.14 10.97 7.39
C LEU A 147 14.33 10.01 8.24
N THR A 148 13.69 10.50 9.29
CA THR A 148 12.88 9.72 10.23
C THR A 148 11.39 9.94 9.99
N ARG A 149 10.58 8.95 10.33
CA ARG A 149 9.11 9.08 10.27
C ARG A 149 8.60 9.85 11.49
N VAL A 150 7.56 10.62 11.29
CA VAL A 150 6.82 11.28 12.37
C VAL A 150 6.05 10.22 13.16
N LYS A 151 6.09 10.32 14.49
CA LYS A 151 5.28 9.44 15.36
C LYS A 151 3.79 9.62 15.06
N THR A 152 3.08 8.53 14.90
CA THR A 152 1.63 8.50 14.71
C THR A 152 0.98 7.84 15.91
N LYS A 153 -0.10 8.43 16.41
CA LYS A 153 -0.93 7.73 17.40
C LYS A 153 -1.57 6.51 16.74
N LYS A 154 -1.63 5.39 17.42
CA LYS A 154 -2.43 4.23 16.96
C LYS A 154 -3.87 4.71 16.79
N ARG A 155 -4.46 4.44 15.65
CA ARG A 155 -5.84 4.80 15.38
C ARG A 155 -6.75 3.79 16.07
N LYS A 156 -7.64 4.27 16.94
CA LYS A 156 -8.80 3.49 17.35
C LYS A 156 -9.81 3.55 16.18
N TYR A 157 -10.34 2.42 15.82
CA TYR A 157 -11.39 2.31 14.80
C TYR A 157 -12.73 2.33 15.53
N ASP A 158 -13.61 3.20 15.08
CA ASP A 158 -15.00 3.16 15.50
C ASP A 158 -15.70 2.03 14.75
N THR A 159 -16.40 1.18 15.46
CA THR A 159 -17.11 0.03 14.91
C THR A 159 -18.58 0.08 15.31
N TRP A 160 -19.44 -0.51 14.53
CA TRP A 160 -20.83 -0.74 14.86
C TRP A 160 -21.05 -2.15 15.42
N SER A 161 -21.86 -2.25 16.45
CA SER A 161 -22.49 -3.48 16.88
C SER A 161 -23.56 -3.94 15.87
N PRO A 162 -24.03 -5.20 15.90
CA PRO A 162 -25.17 -5.64 15.11
C PRO A 162 -26.42 -4.75 15.32
N ALA A 163 -26.69 -4.32 16.56
CA ALA A 163 -27.83 -3.47 16.88
C ALA A 163 -27.73 -2.06 16.21
N GLU A 164 -26.53 -1.44 16.23
CA GLU A 164 -26.30 -0.17 15.52
C GLU A 164 -26.42 -0.34 14.01
N PHE A 165 -26.01 -1.49 13.48
CA PHE A 165 -26.21 -1.80 12.08
C PHE A 165 -27.68 -2.02 11.74
N ASP A 166 -28.45 -2.71 12.58
CA ASP A 166 -29.89 -2.90 12.39
C ASP A 166 -30.64 -1.55 12.42
N GLN A 167 -30.25 -0.65 13.32
CA GLN A 167 -30.76 0.71 13.33
C GLN A 167 -30.44 1.49 12.04
N PHE A 168 -29.20 1.36 11.53
CA PHE A 168 -28.79 1.95 10.26
C PHE A 168 -29.59 1.39 9.08
N ILE A 169 -29.71 0.08 9.00
CA ILE A 169 -30.33 -0.58 7.84
C ILE A 169 -31.86 -0.36 7.80
N SER A 170 -32.50 -0.11 8.95
CA SER A 170 -33.93 0.14 9.04
C SER A 170 -34.40 1.40 8.31
N VAL A 171 -33.49 2.36 8.06
CA VAL A 171 -33.81 3.60 7.34
C VAL A 171 -33.33 3.58 5.87
N VAL A 172 -32.72 2.48 5.42
CA VAL A 172 -32.26 2.34 4.03
C VAL A 172 -33.46 1.89 3.17
N ASP A 173 -33.97 2.80 2.37
CA ASP A 173 -35.19 2.62 1.56
C ASP A 173 -34.94 2.09 0.14
N HIS A 174 -33.68 2.01 -0.29
CA HIS A 174 -33.33 1.57 -1.63
C HIS A 174 -32.73 0.15 -1.62
N PRO A 175 -33.34 -0.84 -2.35
CA PRO A 175 -32.99 -2.26 -2.22
C PRO A 175 -31.54 -2.59 -2.62
N VAL A 176 -30.93 -1.86 -3.57
CA VAL A 176 -29.53 -2.06 -3.96
C VAL A 176 -28.58 -1.59 -2.88
N TYR A 177 -28.87 -0.48 -2.21
CA TYR A 177 -28.06 0.00 -1.08
C TYR A 177 -28.25 -0.89 0.15
N ASP A 178 -29.46 -1.34 0.46
CA ASP A 178 -29.72 -2.30 1.54
C ASP A 178 -28.88 -3.57 1.34
N ALA A 179 -28.99 -4.19 0.18
CA ALA A 179 -28.21 -5.39 -0.15
C ALA A 179 -26.69 -5.15 -0.10
N CYS A 180 -26.22 -4.01 -0.63
CA CYS A 180 -24.81 -3.64 -0.62
C CYS A 180 -24.28 -3.45 0.82
N PHE A 181 -24.99 -2.76 1.68
CA PHE A 181 -24.56 -2.51 3.06
C PHE A 181 -24.61 -3.80 3.89
N ARG A 182 -25.63 -4.64 3.75
CA ARG A 182 -25.67 -5.97 4.41
C ARG A 182 -24.54 -6.86 3.93
N PHE A 183 -24.26 -6.87 2.63
CA PHE A 183 -23.16 -7.64 2.07
C PHE A 183 -21.81 -7.15 2.63
N LEU A 184 -21.58 -5.84 2.74
CA LEU A 184 -20.37 -5.28 3.33
C LEU A 184 -20.23 -5.58 4.82
N PHE A 185 -21.32 -5.45 5.60
CA PHE A 185 -21.29 -5.62 7.04
C PHE A 185 -21.12 -7.08 7.45
N TRP A 186 -21.90 -8.00 6.85
CA TRP A 186 -21.91 -9.40 7.24
C TRP A 186 -20.84 -10.29 6.57
N THR A 187 -20.08 -9.74 5.64
CA THR A 187 -18.96 -10.45 5.02
C THR A 187 -17.61 -9.77 5.25
N GLY A 188 -17.60 -8.53 5.68
CA GLY A 188 -16.38 -7.77 5.90
C GLY A 188 -15.52 -7.58 4.65
N ILE A 189 -16.04 -7.77 3.44
CA ILE A 189 -15.30 -7.54 2.19
C ILE A 189 -14.94 -6.06 2.02
N ARG A 190 -13.92 -5.78 1.20
CA ARG A 190 -13.56 -4.38 0.92
C ARG A 190 -14.61 -3.72 0.03
N LYS A 191 -14.84 -2.40 0.23
CA LYS A 191 -15.74 -1.62 -0.64
C LYS A 191 -15.43 -1.82 -2.13
N SER A 192 -14.15 -1.83 -2.49
CA SER A 192 -13.76 -2.05 -3.90
C SER A 192 -14.01 -3.47 -4.37
N GLU A 193 -13.95 -4.47 -3.53
CA GLU A 193 -14.31 -5.86 -3.85
C GLU A 193 -15.82 -5.92 -4.09
N CYS A 194 -16.64 -5.37 -3.19
CA CYS A 194 -18.09 -5.30 -3.33
C CYS A 194 -18.54 -4.64 -4.65
N LEU A 195 -17.97 -3.49 -5.02
CA LEU A 195 -18.34 -2.77 -6.23
C LEU A 195 -17.84 -3.43 -7.54
N ASN A 196 -16.91 -4.37 -7.45
CA ASN A 196 -16.36 -5.08 -8.63
C ASN A 196 -16.80 -6.54 -8.71
N VAL A 197 -17.58 -7.04 -7.76
CA VAL A 197 -18.16 -8.39 -7.85
C VAL A 197 -19.17 -8.44 -8.99
N ARG A 198 -19.19 -9.54 -9.71
CA ARG A 198 -20.12 -9.78 -10.82
C ARG A 198 -21.18 -10.79 -10.40
N TYR A 199 -22.32 -10.84 -11.09
CA TYR A 199 -23.38 -11.80 -10.79
C TYR A 199 -22.92 -13.26 -10.95
N ASP A 200 -22.02 -13.50 -11.92
CA ASP A 200 -21.44 -14.83 -12.20
C ASP A 200 -20.39 -15.27 -11.14
N ASP A 201 -19.97 -14.38 -10.25
CA ASP A 201 -19.17 -14.73 -9.09
C ASP A 201 -19.97 -15.40 -7.96
N PHE A 202 -21.30 -15.31 -8.01
CA PHE A 202 -22.19 -15.91 -7.01
C PHE A 202 -22.67 -17.29 -7.49
N LYS A 203 -22.36 -18.32 -6.70
CA LYS A 203 -22.74 -19.69 -7.01
C LYS A 203 -22.95 -20.51 -5.74
N ASP A 204 -24.06 -21.25 -5.67
CA ASP A 204 -24.35 -22.23 -4.62
C ASP A 204 -24.12 -21.68 -3.18
N GLY A 205 -24.65 -20.47 -2.91
CA GLY A 205 -24.50 -19.81 -1.61
C GLY A 205 -23.12 -19.31 -1.28
N THR A 206 -22.23 -19.23 -2.27
CA THR A 206 -20.89 -18.68 -2.15
C THR A 206 -20.68 -17.49 -3.08
N VAL A 207 -19.62 -16.71 -2.82
CA VAL A 207 -19.16 -15.65 -3.71
C VAL A 207 -17.65 -15.72 -3.90
N HIS A 208 -17.21 -15.61 -5.15
CA HIS A 208 -15.79 -15.51 -5.50
C HIS A 208 -15.34 -14.05 -5.47
N ILE A 209 -14.51 -13.70 -4.52
CA ILE A 209 -13.90 -12.36 -4.43
C ILE A 209 -12.57 -12.37 -5.17
N ARG A 210 -12.54 -11.74 -6.33
CA ARG A 210 -11.34 -11.65 -7.18
C ARG A 210 -10.30 -10.72 -6.57
N GLY A 211 -9.14 -11.27 -6.21
CA GLY A 211 -8.04 -10.53 -5.62
C GLY A 211 -7.35 -9.60 -6.62
N THR A 212 -7.14 -8.33 -6.24
CA THR A 212 -6.49 -7.35 -7.13
C THR A 212 -5.05 -7.02 -6.75
N LYS A 213 -4.58 -7.43 -5.56
CA LYS A 213 -3.27 -7.03 -5.03
C LYS A 213 -2.39 -8.18 -4.54
N THR A 214 -2.99 -9.25 -4.01
CA THR A 214 -2.28 -10.39 -3.41
C THR A 214 -3.08 -11.66 -3.67
N GLU A 215 -2.43 -12.81 -3.75
CA GLU A 215 -3.09 -14.14 -3.86
C GLU A 215 -4.09 -14.37 -2.71
N ALA A 216 -3.75 -13.94 -1.49
CA ALA A 216 -4.64 -14.06 -0.34
C ALA A 216 -5.94 -13.24 -0.47
N ALA A 217 -6.00 -12.27 -1.40
CA ALA A 217 -7.19 -11.50 -1.67
C ALA A 217 -8.16 -12.23 -2.61
N ASP A 218 -7.67 -13.22 -3.37
CA ASP A 218 -8.48 -14.10 -4.22
C ASP A 218 -9.02 -15.24 -3.35
N ARG A 219 -10.34 -15.26 -3.15
CA ARG A 219 -10.97 -16.20 -2.22
C ARG A 219 -12.44 -16.41 -2.50
N VAL A 220 -12.94 -17.58 -2.15
CA VAL A 220 -14.37 -17.91 -2.15
C VAL A 220 -14.89 -17.80 -0.73
N LEU A 221 -15.98 -17.04 -0.56
CA LEU A 221 -16.65 -16.85 0.72
C LEU A 221 -18.01 -17.55 0.69
N LYS A 222 -18.31 -18.33 1.73
CA LYS A 222 -19.67 -18.80 1.98
C LYS A 222 -20.51 -17.66 2.56
N LEU A 223 -21.68 -17.44 2.01
CA LEU A 223 -22.56 -16.37 2.42
C LEU A 223 -23.57 -16.84 3.47
N PRO A 224 -23.84 -16.03 4.53
CA PRO A 224 -24.95 -16.28 5.43
C PRO A 224 -26.29 -16.25 4.65
N ASP A 225 -27.27 -17.06 5.07
CA ASP A 225 -28.56 -17.18 4.39
C ASP A 225 -29.31 -15.83 4.35
N THR A 226 -29.19 -15.03 5.41
CA THR A 226 -29.75 -13.68 5.47
C THR A 226 -29.15 -12.74 4.41
N VAL A 227 -27.86 -12.89 4.07
CA VAL A 227 -27.20 -12.12 3.01
C VAL A 227 -27.63 -12.63 1.64
N GLN A 228 -27.73 -13.96 1.47
CA GLN A 228 -28.22 -14.56 0.22
C GLN A 228 -29.63 -14.10 -0.11
N ALA A 229 -30.53 -14.04 0.88
CA ALA A 229 -31.90 -13.61 0.70
C ALA A 229 -32.02 -12.18 0.16
N VAL A 230 -31.22 -11.23 0.69
CA VAL A 230 -31.26 -9.82 0.23
C VAL A 230 -30.51 -9.60 -1.08
N LEU A 231 -29.55 -10.45 -1.40
CA LEU A 231 -28.83 -10.39 -2.67
C LEU A 231 -29.65 -10.94 -3.84
N LYS A 232 -30.48 -11.95 -3.61
CA LYS A 232 -31.24 -12.64 -4.64
C LYS A 232 -31.98 -11.69 -5.61
N PRO A 233 -32.83 -10.74 -5.17
CA PRO A 233 -33.53 -9.85 -6.08
C PRO A 233 -32.60 -8.86 -6.81
N VAL A 234 -31.41 -8.60 -6.25
CA VAL A 234 -30.40 -7.76 -6.91
C VAL A 234 -29.65 -8.53 -7.99
N LEU A 235 -29.36 -9.81 -7.75
CA LEU A 235 -28.70 -10.69 -8.71
C LEU A 235 -29.62 -11.07 -9.88
N GLU A 236 -30.91 -11.30 -9.63
CA GLU A 236 -31.89 -11.60 -10.67
C GLU A 236 -32.08 -10.50 -11.72
N ARG A 237 -31.70 -9.26 -11.40
CA ARG A 237 -31.72 -8.14 -12.35
C ARG A 237 -30.46 -8.04 -13.20
N CYS A 238 -29.40 -8.77 -12.86
CA CYS A 238 -28.16 -8.75 -13.59
C CYS A 238 -28.27 -9.54 -14.90
N THR A 239 -27.59 -9.06 -15.93
CA THR A 239 -27.48 -9.68 -17.25
C THR A 239 -26.02 -9.72 -17.69
N GLU A 240 -25.73 -10.38 -18.81
CA GLU A 240 -24.38 -10.36 -19.40
C GLU A 240 -23.92 -8.95 -19.73
N ASN A 241 -24.84 -8.06 -20.14
CA ASN A 241 -24.55 -6.66 -20.47
C ASN A 241 -24.43 -5.77 -19.21
N GLU A 242 -25.14 -6.13 -18.15
CA GLU A 242 -25.13 -5.42 -16.85
C GLU A 242 -24.75 -6.40 -15.72
N PRO A 243 -23.49 -6.86 -15.67
CA PRO A 243 -23.10 -7.97 -14.80
C PRO A 243 -22.83 -7.56 -13.35
N PHE A 244 -22.91 -6.26 -12.99
CA PHE A 244 -22.58 -5.78 -11.66
C PHE A 244 -23.83 -5.59 -10.80
N PRO A 245 -23.98 -6.36 -9.69
CA PRO A 245 -25.11 -6.20 -8.77
C PRO A 245 -25.19 -4.80 -8.15
N PHE A 246 -24.04 -4.12 -8.02
CA PHE A 246 -23.91 -2.80 -7.41
C PHE A 246 -23.33 -1.78 -8.41
N PRO A 247 -24.10 -1.37 -9.45
CA PRO A 247 -23.62 -0.53 -10.55
C PRO A 247 -23.56 0.94 -10.15
N MET A 248 -22.77 1.27 -9.11
CA MET A 248 -22.66 2.62 -8.61
C MET A 248 -21.21 3.07 -8.44
N ALA A 249 -20.98 4.38 -8.57
CA ALA A 249 -19.68 4.97 -8.29
C ALA A 249 -19.34 4.87 -6.79
N SER A 250 -18.06 4.65 -6.48
CA SER A 250 -17.56 4.58 -5.10
C SER A 250 -17.82 5.85 -4.29
N SER A 251 -17.91 7.03 -4.93
CA SER A 251 -18.29 8.31 -4.32
C SER A 251 -19.77 8.35 -3.96
N MET A 252 -20.63 7.84 -4.84
CA MET A 252 -22.09 7.76 -4.60
C MET A 252 -22.40 6.85 -3.44
N LEU A 253 -21.80 5.63 -3.41
CA LEU A 253 -21.97 4.73 -2.26
C LEU A 253 -21.51 5.38 -0.93
N HIS A 254 -20.42 6.15 -0.98
CA HIS A 254 -19.96 6.87 0.22
C HIS A 254 -20.93 7.96 0.65
N HIS A 255 -21.46 8.73 -0.28
CA HIS A 255 -22.44 9.79 -0.01
C HIS A 255 -23.72 9.21 0.61
N GLU A 256 -24.28 8.14 0.00
CA GLU A 256 -25.49 7.49 0.52
C GLU A 256 -25.24 6.85 1.89
N PHE A 257 -24.09 6.24 2.11
CA PHE A 257 -23.72 5.72 3.43
C PHE A 257 -23.75 6.81 4.50
N GLN A 258 -23.19 8.00 4.22
CA GLN A 258 -23.20 9.12 5.15
C GLN A 258 -24.61 9.68 5.34
N ARG A 259 -25.42 9.78 4.29
CA ARG A 259 -26.81 10.24 4.35
C ARG A 259 -27.65 9.34 5.26
N TYR A 260 -27.62 8.03 5.03
CA TYR A 260 -28.36 7.07 5.86
C TYR A 260 -27.83 7.01 7.30
N THR A 261 -26.52 7.13 7.50
CA THR A 261 -25.93 7.20 8.85
C THR A 261 -26.48 8.38 9.65
N ALA A 262 -26.62 9.54 9.02
CA ALA A 262 -27.18 10.72 9.64
C ALA A 262 -28.68 10.55 9.95
N ILE A 263 -29.46 9.97 9.03
CA ILE A 263 -30.91 9.70 9.22
C ILE A 263 -31.12 8.69 10.36
N ALA A 264 -30.32 7.63 10.40
CA ALA A 264 -30.41 6.61 11.44
C ALA A 264 -29.98 7.10 12.83
N GLY A 265 -29.26 8.22 12.91
CA GLY A 265 -28.76 8.75 14.19
C GLY A 265 -27.71 7.85 14.85
N VAL A 266 -27.07 6.94 14.09
CA VAL A 266 -26.01 6.08 14.61
C VAL A 266 -24.67 6.80 14.59
N LYS A 267 -23.71 6.31 15.38
CA LYS A 267 -22.36 6.85 15.42
C LYS A 267 -21.73 6.90 14.01
N PRO A 268 -21.20 8.07 13.58
CA PRO A 268 -20.60 8.18 12.26
C PRO A 268 -19.29 7.38 12.16
N ILE A 269 -19.25 6.45 11.21
CA ILE A 269 -18.07 5.67 10.85
C ILE A 269 -17.80 5.79 9.34
N ARG A 270 -16.64 5.34 8.90
CA ARG A 270 -16.38 5.25 7.45
C ARG A 270 -16.95 3.94 6.93
N ILE A 271 -17.34 3.90 5.68
CA ILE A 271 -17.82 2.66 5.03
C ILE A 271 -16.79 1.50 5.12
N HIS A 272 -15.48 1.80 5.20
CA HIS A 272 -14.46 0.77 5.40
C HIS A 272 -14.46 0.23 6.84
N ASP A 273 -14.99 0.99 7.78
CA ASP A 273 -15.07 0.57 9.19
C ASP A 273 -16.19 -0.48 9.40
N LEU A 274 -17.10 -0.72 8.42
CA LEU A 274 -17.99 -1.89 8.40
C LEU A 274 -17.20 -3.20 8.42
N ARG A 275 -16.07 -3.25 7.70
CA ARG A 275 -15.16 -4.41 7.76
C ARG A 275 -14.49 -4.56 9.11
N HIS A 276 -14.15 -3.44 9.77
CA HIS A 276 -13.65 -3.46 11.14
C HIS A 276 -14.74 -3.91 12.10
N SER A 277 -15.99 -3.48 11.89
CA SER A 277 -17.16 -3.92 12.66
C SER A 277 -17.37 -5.43 12.54
N PHE A 278 -17.33 -5.98 11.32
CA PHE A 278 -17.39 -7.42 11.11
C PHE A 278 -16.34 -8.16 11.92
N ALA A 279 -15.06 -7.77 11.80
CA ALA A 279 -13.98 -8.45 12.50
C ALA A 279 -14.12 -8.34 14.03
N THR A 280 -14.45 -7.13 14.54
CA THR A 280 -14.68 -6.90 15.97
C THR A 280 -15.82 -7.77 16.50
N ASN A 281 -16.97 -7.79 15.81
CA ASN A 281 -18.13 -8.56 16.22
C ASN A 281 -17.86 -10.07 16.19
N MET A 282 -17.19 -10.57 15.14
CA MET A 282 -16.86 -12.02 15.04
C MET A 282 -15.88 -12.45 16.12
N ILE A 283 -14.81 -11.69 16.34
CA ILE A 283 -13.81 -11.98 17.37
C ILE A 283 -14.44 -11.85 18.77
N GLY A 284 -15.22 -10.80 19.01
CA GLY A 284 -15.94 -10.61 20.28
C GLY A 284 -16.99 -11.70 20.57
N SER A 285 -17.50 -12.37 19.54
CA SER A 285 -18.38 -13.55 19.66
C SER A 285 -17.60 -14.87 19.76
N GLY A 286 -16.27 -14.86 19.97
CA GLY A 286 -15.46 -16.04 20.15
C GLY A 286 -14.95 -16.70 18.87
N ALA A 287 -15.12 -16.08 17.70
CA ALA A 287 -14.58 -16.65 16.47
C ALA A 287 -13.04 -16.67 16.49
N ASN A 288 -12.45 -17.74 15.95
CA ASN A 288 -11.00 -17.85 15.82
C ASN A 288 -10.44 -16.73 14.94
N ILE A 289 -9.48 -15.97 15.47
CA ILE A 289 -8.89 -14.80 14.79
C ILE A 289 -8.20 -15.17 13.47
N LEU A 290 -7.61 -16.38 13.38
CA LEU A 290 -7.00 -16.87 12.14
C LEU A 290 -8.07 -17.12 11.08
N ALA A 291 -9.21 -17.71 11.49
CA ALA A 291 -10.35 -17.92 10.59
C ALA A 291 -10.92 -16.59 10.09
N VAL A 292 -11.11 -15.61 10.98
CA VAL A 292 -11.55 -14.26 10.60
C VAL A 292 -10.55 -13.59 9.66
N SER A 293 -9.25 -13.66 9.95
CA SER A 293 -8.20 -13.09 9.10
C SER A 293 -8.18 -13.71 7.69
N LYS A 294 -8.33 -15.05 7.59
CA LYS A 294 -8.42 -15.78 6.33
C LYS A 294 -9.68 -15.39 5.55
N TYR A 295 -10.82 -15.34 6.21
CA TYR A 295 -12.10 -14.93 5.62
C TYR A 295 -12.03 -13.52 5.04
N LEU A 296 -11.41 -12.59 5.77
CA LEU A 296 -11.18 -11.23 5.32
C LEU A 296 -10.16 -11.12 4.16
N GLY A 297 -9.32 -12.11 3.93
CA GLY A 297 -8.25 -12.06 2.92
C GLY A 297 -7.12 -11.12 3.32
N HIS A 298 -6.65 -11.20 4.57
CA HIS A 298 -5.45 -10.53 5.01
C HIS A 298 -4.23 -11.36 4.63
N SER A 299 -3.30 -10.79 3.88
CA SER A 299 -2.03 -11.43 3.51
C SER A 299 -1.09 -11.63 4.71
N ASN A 300 -1.30 -10.88 5.79
CA ASN A 300 -0.54 -10.99 7.03
C ASN A 300 -1.50 -10.96 8.23
N VAL A 301 -1.58 -12.07 8.94
CA VAL A 301 -2.39 -12.24 10.16
C VAL A 301 -2.00 -11.26 11.25
N GLN A 302 -0.72 -10.84 11.32
CA GLN A 302 -0.27 -9.83 12.28
C GLN A 302 -1.06 -8.51 12.18
N GLN A 303 -1.57 -8.14 11.00
CA GLN A 303 -2.42 -6.95 10.88
C GLN A 303 -3.70 -7.10 11.71
N THR A 304 -4.31 -8.28 11.68
CA THR A 304 -5.50 -8.60 12.48
C THR A 304 -5.16 -8.64 13.96
N LEU A 305 -4.10 -9.36 14.34
CA LEU A 305 -3.63 -9.45 15.72
C LEU A 305 -3.35 -8.08 16.34
N VAL A 306 -2.56 -7.23 15.66
CA VAL A 306 -2.22 -5.90 16.17
C VAL A 306 -3.44 -4.99 16.27
N THR A 307 -4.41 -5.13 15.34
CA THR A 307 -5.61 -4.31 15.33
C THR A 307 -6.58 -4.67 16.45
N TYR A 308 -6.71 -5.96 16.75
CA TYR A 308 -7.69 -6.49 17.70
C TYR A 308 -7.08 -7.06 18.99
N SER A 309 -5.75 -6.86 19.24
CA SER A 309 -5.05 -7.36 20.43
C SER A 309 -5.69 -6.90 21.73
N HIS A 310 -6.24 -5.69 21.78
CA HIS A 310 -6.90 -5.14 22.97
C HIS A 310 -8.18 -5.89 23.36
N MET A 311 -8.76 -6.69 22.48
CA MET A 311 -9.93 -7.54 22.80
C MET A 311 -9.53 -8.84 23.54
N PHE A 312 -8.24 -9.10 23.63
CA PHE A 312 -7.70 -10.28 24.33
C PHE A 312 -7.05 -9.94 25.69
N GLU A 313 -7.13 -8.67 26.12
CA GLU A 313 -6.61 -8.25 27.43
C GLU A 313 -7.36 -8.92 28.59
N GLU A 314 -8.62 -9.36 28.37
CA GLU A 314 -9.43 -10.13 29.33
C GLU A 314 -9.28 -11.67 29.15
N ALA A 315 -8.44 -12.12 28.22
CA ALA A 315 -8.28 -13.54 27.90
C ALA A 315 -7.57 -14.34 29.02
N ASP A 316 -6.89 -13.67 29.93
CA ASP A 316 -6.19 -14.33 31.03
C ASP A 316 -7.17 -15.04 32.00
N GLU A 317 -8.31 -14.41 32.31
CA GLU A 317 -9.35 -15.02 33.15
C GLU A 317 -10.01 -16.23 32.45
N ALA A 318 -10.29 -16.12 31.15
CA ALA A 318 -10.82 -17.21 30.36
C ALA A 318 -9.83 -18.37 30.24
N LEU A 319 -8.55 -18.07 30.11
CA LEU A 319 -7.48 -19.08 30.07
C LEU A 319 -7.38 -19.82 31.41
N ILE A 320 -7.42 -19.11 32.55
CA ILE A 320 -7.41 -19.68 33.88
C ILE A 320 -8.62 -20.61 34.08
N SER A 321 -9.82 -20.15 33.72
CA SER A 321 -11.03 -20.96 33.78
C SER A 321 -10.96 -22.23 32.93
N LEU A 322 -10.34 -22.16 31.74
CA LEU A 322 -10.08 -23.35 30.91
C LEU A 322 -9.10 -24.32 31.56
N ILE A 323 -8.01 -23.81 32.15
CA ILE A 323 -7.03 -24.62 32.86
C ILE A 323 -7.70 -25.35 34.05
N ASP A 324 -8.53 -24.66 34.82
CA ASP A 324 -9.25 -25.23 35.97
C ASP A 324 -10.26 -26.31 35.52
N ASN A 325 -10.97 -26.10 34.42
CA ASN A 325 -11.88 -27.09 33.85
C ASN A 325 -11.14 -28.36 33.39
N ILE A 326 -10.02 -28.21 32.67
CA ILE A 326 -9.19 -29.38 32.26
C ILE A 326 -8.64 -30.15 33.45
N ASN A 327 -8.27 -29.43 34.53
CA ASN A 327 -7.78 -30.05 35.74
C ASN A 327 -8.88 -30.74 36.58
N SER A 328 -10.11 -30.23 36.51
CA SER A 328 -11.26 -30.86 37.19
C SER A 328 -11.73 -32.14 36.48
N GLU A 329 -11.72 -32.18 35.17
CA GLU A 329 -12.06 -33.38 34.38
C GLU A 329 -11.06 -34.53 34.61
N LYS A 330 -9.77 -34.23 34.86
CA LYS A 330 -8.74 -35.24 35.19
C LYS A 330 -8.89 -35.84 36.60
N LYS A 331 -9.68 -35.24 37.49
CA LYS A 331 -9.93 -35.79 38.84
C LYS A 331 -11.14 -36.72 38.92
N VAL A 332 -11.89 -36.87 37.83
CA VAL A 332 -13.12 -37.69 37.77
C VAL A 332 -12.91 -38.96 36.94
N SER A 333 -11.75 -39.16 36.34
CA SER A 333 -11.33 -40.39 35.64
C SER A 333 -10.21 -41.10 36.43
#